data_76aaf10244581e5d91e2c0f6deeac039
#
_entry.id   76aaf10244581e5d91e2c0f6deeac039
#
_cell.length_a   1.000
_cell.length_b   1.000
_cell.length_c   1.000
_cell.angle_alpha   90.00
_cell.angle_beta   90.00
_cell.angle_gamma   90.00
#
_symmetry.space_group_name_H-M   'P 1'
#
loop_
_entity.id
_entity.type
_entity.pdbx_description
1 polymer ?
#
loop_
_entity_poly.entity_id
_entity_poly.type
_entity_poly.pdbx_seq_one_letter_code
_entity_poly.pdbx_strand_id
1 'polypeptide(L)'
;MDGNNRGGGHSEVLKNYNLGKTLGLGTFGDVKVAEHKLTGQRVAIKILNRRKMETMEMEEKANREIKIMRLFIDFIHPHIIRVYQVIETPKDIFIVMEYCNNGELLDYIIENGRLQEDEARRIFQQILAGVEYCHRIMVVHRDLKPENLLLDSKYNVKLADFGLSNVMRDGHFLKTSCGSLNYAAPEIISSKLYAGPEVDVWSCGVILYALLCGSVPFDDDNIPSLFRKIKGGTYILPSYLSDSARDLIPKLLNIDPMKRITIHEIRVHPWFKNHLPCYLAVPPPYKAPKAKMIDEDILRDVVNLGYDKDHVCESLWNRLQNEETVAYYLLLDNRFRSTSGYLGADHQHLMDRSFNEFTLSESASPSTRNYLPGINDSQGGGLRPYYPVQRKWAIGLQSGAHPRDIMIEVLKALKELNVCWKKNGLYNMKCRWCPGFPQVSAMLLDSNHNFVDDSTIMDNGNADGRLPAVVKFEIQLYKTKDNKYLLDIQRVTGPQLLFLEFCGAFFTNLRVL
;
A
#
# COMPACT_ATOMS: atom_id res chain seq x y z
N MET A 1 -31.84 34.64 -16.91
CA MET A 1 -31.23 33.90 -18.02
C MET A 1 -29.72 33.99 -17.85
N ASP A 2 -29.11 33.11 -17.09
CA ASP A 2 -27.67 32.90 -17.09
C ASP A 2 -27.43 31.43 -16.71
N GLY A 3 -27.66 30.61 -17.71
CA GLY A 3 -27.48 29.19 -17.67
C GLY A 3 -26.15 28.81 -18.27
N ASN A 4 -25.32 28.15 -17.47
CA ASN A 4 -24.56 27.00 -17.91
C ASN A 4 -23.53 27.16 -19.03
N ASN A 5 -22.29 27.55 -18.67
CA ASN A 5 -21.15 27.23 -19.51
C ASN A 5 -19.97 26.70 -18.66
N ARG A 6 -20.20 25.63 -17.85
CA ARG A 6 -19.18 24.93 -17.08
C ARG A 6 -18.79 23.56 -17.65
N GLY A 7 -19.34 23.16 -18.82
CA GLY A 7 -19.20 21.81 -19.38
C GLY A 7 -18.10 21.60 -20.42
N GLY A 8 -17.50 22.64 -20.98
CA GLY A 8 -16.63 22.50 -22.16
C GLY A 8 -15.23 21.91 -21.95
N GLY A 9 -14.67 22.02 -20.75
CA GLY A 9 -13.27 21.59 -20.51
C GLY A 9 -13.12 20.13 -20.04
N HIS A 10 -14.15 19.58 -19.38
CA HIS A 10 -14.12 18.20 -18.88
C HIS A 10 -14.45 17.17 -19.97
N SER A 11 -15.17 17.57 -21.01
CA SER A 11 -15.66 16.68 -22.07
C SER A 11 -14.56 16.07 -22.93
N GLU A 12 -13.47 16.81 -23.17
CA GLU A 12 -12.36 16.31 -23.99
C GLU A 12 -11.43 15.37 -23.23
N VAL A 13 -11.19 15.66 -21.96
CA VAL A 13 -10.32 14.86 -21.07
C VAL A 13 -10.97 13.55 -20.66
N LEU A 14 -12.29 13.57 -20.44
CA LEU A 14 -13.10 12.42 -20.09
C LEU A 14 -13.91 11.89 -21.28
N LYS A 15 -13.35 11.98 -22.51
CA LYS A 15 -14.05 11.57 -23.75
C LYS A 15 -14.57 10.14 -23.71
N ASN A 16 -13.85 9.24 -22.99
CA ASN A 16 -14.19 7.83 -22.87
C ASN A 16 -15.17 7.52 -21.72
N TYR A 17 -15.63 8.55 -21.00
CA TYR A 17 -16.52 8.37 -19.86
C TYR A 17 -17.80 9.18 -20.00
N ASN A 18 -18.92 8.56 -19.66
CA ASN A 18 -20.21 9.22 -19.48
C ASN A 18 -20.37 9.53 -17.99
N LEU A 19 -20.24 10.81 -17.60
CA LEU A 19 -20.41 11.24 -16.22
C LEU A 19 -21.87 11.13 -15.79
N GLY A 20 -22.12 10.52 -14.63
CA GLY A 20 -23.41 10.40 -13.99
C GLY A 20 -23.57 11.27 -12.74
N LYS A 21 -24.36 10.78 -11.78
CA LYS A 21 -24.66 11.49 -10.53
C LYS A 21 -23.41 11.65 -9.65
N THR A 22 -23.43 12.69 -8.80
CA THR A 22 -22.43 12.87 -7.73
C THR A 22 -22.69 11.84 -6.63
N LEU A 23 -21.63 11.16 -6.20
CA LEU A 23 -21.64 10.17 -5.13
C LEU A 23 -21.28 10.80 -3.79
N GLY A 24 -20.35 11.76 -3.78
CA GLY A 24 -19.91 12.44 -2.57
C GLY A 24 -19.20 13.75 -2.88
N LEU A 25 -19.13 14.61 -1.87
CA LEU A 25 -18.43 15.89 -1.91
C LEU A 25 -17.20 15.81 -1.01
N GLY A 26 -16.00 15.97 -1.59
CA GLY A 26 -14.75 16.00 -0.85
C GLY A 26 -14.19 17.41 -0.68
N THR A 27 -13.20 17.55 0.18
CA THR A 27 -12.56 18.85 0.49
C THR A 27 -12.02 19.55 -0.76
N PHE A 28 -11.46 18.79 -1.70
CA PHE A 28 -10.83 19.34 -2.92
C PHE A 28 -11.68 19.17 -4.18
N GLY A 29 -12.82 18.46 -4.11
CA GLY A 29 -13.65 18.20 -5.28
C GLY A 29 -14.73 17.15 -5.06
N ASP A 30 -15.32 16.72 -6.13
CA ASP A 30 -16.49 15.87 -6.14
C ASP A 30 -16.13 14.47 -6.60
N VAL A 31 -16.81 13.45 -6.10
CA VAL A 31 -16.77 12.08 -6.62
C VAL A 31 -18.04 11.82 -7.42
N LYS A 32 -17.90 11.39 -8.68
CA LYS A 32 -19.01 11.08 -9.57
C LYS A 32 -18.97 9.64 -10.04
N VAL A 33 -20.15 9.02 -10.17
CA VAL A 33 -20.22 7.77 -10.94
C VAL A 33 -20.04 8.10 -12.42
N ALA A 34 -19.37 7.23 -13.14
CA ALA A 34 -19.25 7.32 -14.59
C ALA A 34 -19.34 5.93 -15.21
N GLU A 35 -19.66 5.88 -16.50
CA GLU A 35 -19.64 4.67 -17.31
C GLU A 35 -18.55 4.80 -18.39
N HIS A 36 -17.67 3.83 -18.47
CA HIS A 36 -16.66 3.78 -19.53
C HIS A 36 -17.33 3.36 -20.84
N LYS A 37 -17.35 4.26 -21.84
CA LYS A 37 -18.15 4.12 -23.07
C LYS A 37 -17.93 2.84 -23.86
N LEU A 38 -16.67 2.41 -23.96
CA LEU A 38 -16.32 1.23 -24.77
C LEU A 38 -16.61 -0.07 -24.02
N THR A 39 -16.34 -0.14 -22.71
CA THR A 39 -16.50 -1.38 -21.94
C THR A 39 -17.84 -1.49 -21.24
N GLY A 40 -18.63 -0.38 -21.15
CA GLY A 40 -19.87 -0.34 -20.38
C GLY A 40 -19.68 -0.46 -18.86
N GLN A 41 -18.43 -0.47 -18.37
CA GLN A 41 -18.16 -0.66 -16.95
C GLN A 41 -18.34 0.64 -16.15
N ARG A 42 -18.96 0.51 -14.96
CA ARG A 42 -19.10 1.63 -14.04
C ARG A 42 -17.81 1.85 -13.26
N VAL A 43 -17.45 3.12 -13.13
CA VAL A 43 -16.29 3.60 -12.36
C VAL A 43 -16.73 4.76 -11.46
N ALA A 44 -15.95 5.06 -10.44
CA ALA A 44 -16.02 6.31 -9.70
C ALA A 44 -14.89 7.22 -10.16
N ILE A 45 -15.19 8.50 -10.40
CA ILE A 45 -14.19 9.50 -10.78
C ILE A 45 -14.16 10.58 -9.71
N LYS A 46 -13.04 10.66 -8.97
CA LYS A 46 -12.77 11.77 -8.04
C LYS A 46 -12.15 12.92 -8.82
N ILE A 47 -12.79 14.08 -8.77
CA ILE A 47 -12.40 15.28 -9.51
C ILE A 47 -11.84 16.28 -8.52
N LEU A 48 -10.52 16.51 -8.54
CA LEU A 48 -9.84 17.46 -7.66
C LEU A 48 -9.61 18.76 -8.42
N ASN A 49 -10.18 19.86 -7.94
CA ASN A 49 -10.06 21.17 -8.57
C ASN A 49 -8.84 21.93 -8.03
N ARG A 50 -7.87 22.23 -8.90
CA ARG A 50 -6.62 22.93 -8.51
C ARG A 50 -6.87 24.33 -7.96
N ARG A 51 -7.96 24.99 -8.35
CA ARG A 51 -8.32 26.31 -7.82
C ARG A 51 -8.81 26.27 -6.36
N LYS A 52 -9.31 25.13 -5.91
CA LYS A 52 -9.69 24.94 -4.49
C LYS A 52 -8.49 24.67 -3.58
N MET A 53 -7.28 24.51 -4.15
CA MET A 53 -6.04 24.28 -3.44
C MET A 53 -5.30 25.62 -3.25
N GLU A 54 -5.95 26.58 -2.56
CA GLU A 54 -5.49 27.97 -2.47
C GLU A 54 -4.23 28.15 -1.60
N THR A 55 -3.93 27.21 -0.72
CA THR A 55 -2.77 27.27 0.16
C THR A 55 -1.72 26.22 -0.20
N MET A 56 -0.44 26.51 0.05
CA MET A 56 0.66 25.54 -0.14
C MET A 56 0.40 24.24 0.63
N GLU A 57 -0.21 24.32 1.81
CA GLU A 57 -0.54 23.14 2.62
C GLU A 57 -1.62 22.26 1.96
N MET A 58 -2.64 22.86 1.34
CA MET A 58 -3.68 22.15 0.60
C MET A 58 -3.12 21.50 -0.67
N GLU A 59 -2.23 22.21 -1.38
CA GLU A 59 -1.55 21.67 -2.56
C GLU A 59 -0.65 20.49 -2.19
N GLU A 60 0.11 20.59 -1.11
CA GLU A 60 0.93 19.48 -0.61
C GLU A 60 0.08 18.25 -0.21
N LYS A 61 -1.07 18.47 0.44
CA LYS A 61 -2.00 17.38 0.78
C LYS A 61 -2.54 16.69 -0.47
N ALA A 62 -3.02 17.45 -1.45
CA ALA A 62 -3.52 16.90 -2.71
C ALA A 62 -2.43 16.17 -3.49
N ASN A 63 -1.24 16.75 -3.61
CA ASN A 63 -0.10 16.12 -4.28
C ASN A 63 0.32 14.81 -3.58
N ARG A 64 0.20 14.74 -2.25
CA ARG A 64 0.48 13.52 -1.49
C ARG A 64 -0.57 12.44 -1.76
N GLU A 65 -1.86 12.79 -1.74
CA GLU A 65 -2.94 11.88 -2.10
C GLU A 65 -2.74 11.29 -3.49
N ILE A 66 -2.49 12.15 -4.50
CA ILE A 66 -2.24 11.72 -5.88
C ILE A 66 -1.07 10.74 -5.97
N LYS A 67 0.03 11.01 -5.27
CA LYS A 67 1.19 10.11 -5.24
C LYS A 67 0.85 8.75 -4.62
N ILE A 68 0.07 8.73 -3.56
CA ILE A 68 -0.38 7.49 -2.93
C ILE A 68 -1.35 6.74 -3.86
N MET A 69 -2.30 7.44 -4.50
CA MET A 69 -3.23 6.83 -5.45
C MET A 69 -2.51 6.23 -6.67
N ARG A 70 -1.43 6.86 -7.15
CA ARG A 70 -0.58 6.29 -8.20
C ARG A 70 0.11 5.00 -7.78
N LEU A 71 0.53 4.86 -6.52
CA LEU A 71 1.07 3.59 -6.02
C LEU A 71 0.03 2.46 -6.13
N PHE A 72 -1.27 2.75 -5.90
CA PHE A 72 -2.33 1.74 -5.99
C PHE A 72 -2.73 1.35 -7.42
N ILE A 73 -2.16 1.96 -8.44
CA ILE A 73 -2.26 1.46 -9.82
C ILE A 73 -1.40 0.19 -9.96
N ASP A 74 -0.19 0.22 -9.40
CA ASP A 74 0.78 -0.86 -9.49
C ASP A 74 0.61 -1.91 -8.37
N PHE A 75 0.27 -1.44 -7.17
CA PHE A 75 0.11 -2.25 -5.97
C PHE A 75 -1.37 -2.58 -5.73
N ILE A 76 -1.82 -3.70 -6.30
CA ILE A 76 -3.22 -4.14 -6.25
C ILE A 76 -3.44 -5.01 -5.01
N HIS A 77 -4.49 -4.69 -4.24
CA HIS A 77 -4.93 -5.51 -3.13
C HIS A 77 -6.47 -5.65 -3.11
N PRO A 78 -7.05 -6.83 -2.83
CA PRO A 78 -8.49 -7.05 -2.89
C PRO A 78 -9.32 -6.13 -1.98
N HIS A 79 -8.73 -5.64 -0.88
CA HIS A 79 -9.41 -4.79 0.10
C HIS A 79 -8.91 -3.34 0.12
N ILE A 80 -8.28 -2.89 -0.97
CA ILE A 80 -7.97 -1.48 -1.23
C ILE A 80 -8.66 -1.07 -2.52
N ILE A 81 -9.18 0.15 -2.58
CA ILE A 81 -9.84 0.68 -3.77
C ILE A 81 -8.92 0.56 -4.99
N ARG A 82 -9.42 -0.06 -6.07
CA ARG A 82 -8.68 -0.20 -7.33
C ARG A 82 -8.63 1.14 -8.04
N VAL A 83 -7.43 1.61 -8.38
CA VAL A 83 -7.22 2.79 -9.21
C VAL A 83 -6.86 2.33 -10.61
N TYR A 84 -7.56 2.86 -11.62
CA TYR A 84 -7.32 2.53 -13.02
C TYR A 84 -6.45 3.57 -13.71
N GLN A 85 -6.67 4.86 -13.42
CA GLN A 85 -5.99 5.94 -14.10
C GLN A 85 -5.99 7.22 -13.25
N VAL A 86 -4.94 8.02 -13.39
CA VAL A 86 -4.87 9.40 -12.88
C VAL A 86 -4.56 10.33 -14.04
N ILE A 87 -5.50 11.22 -14.36
CA ILE A 87 -5.37 12.19 -15.47
C ILE A 87 -5.17 13.58 -14.87
N GLU A 88 -4.08 14.23 -15.22
CA GLU A 88 -3.79 15.60 -14.77
C GLU A 88 -4.00 16.62 -15.90
N THR A 89 -4.69 17.69 -15.56
CA THR A 89 -4.82 18.86 -16.43
C THR A 89 -4.37 20.12 -15.69
N PRO A 90 -4.20 21.24 -16.37
CA PRO A 90 -3.87 22.51 -15.71
C PRO A 90 -4.93 22.99 -14.69
N LYS A 91 -6.20 22.56 -14.83
CA LYS A 91 -7.32 23.02 -13.99
C LYS A 91 -7.75 21.98 -12.96
N ASP A 92 -7.75 20.70 -13.33
CA ASP A 92 -8.33 19.63 -12.55
C ASP A 92 -7.47 18.37 -12.64
N ILE A 93 -7.62 17.49 -11.64
CA ILE A 93 -7.04 16.16 -11.60
C ILE A 93 -8.18 15.17 -11.46
N PHE A 94 -8.18 14.14 -12.30
CA PHE A 94 -9.20 13.10 -12.32
C PHE A 94 -8.59 11.77 -11.89
N ILE A 95 -9.14 11.15 -10.86
CA ILE A 95 -8.73 9.84 -10.38
C ILE A 95 -9.86 8.87 -10.71
N VAL A 96 -9.60 7.97 -11.66
CA VAL A 96 -10.55 6.93 -12.08
C VAL A 96 -10.33 5.68 -11.25
N MET A 97 -11.36 5.25 -10.53
CA MET A 97 -11.27 4.12 -9.59
C MET A 97 -12.49 3.20 -9.70
N GLU A 98 -12.42 2.04 -9.08
CA GLU A 98 -13.54 1.11 -9.03
C GLU A 98 -14.77 1.74 -8.36
N TYR A 99 -15.95 1.33 -8.84
CA TYR A 99 -17.22 1.74 -8.28
C TYR A 99 -17.72 0.67 -7.30
N CYS A 100 -17.94 1.07 -6.06
CA CYS A 100 -18.48 0.22 -4.99
C CYS A 100 -20.01 0.40 -4.92
N ASN A 101 -20.75 -0.67 -5.18
CA ASN A 101 -22.21 -0.60 -5.39
C ASN A 101 -23.01 -0.43 -4.10
N ASN A 102 -22.48 -0.92 -2.97
CA ASN A 102 -23.18 -0.98 -1.68
C ASN A 102 -22.76 0.16 -0.73
N GLY A 103 -22.14 1.23 -1.27
CA GLY A 103 -21.88 2.44 -0.50
C GLY A 103 -20.86 2.28 0.62
N GLU A 104 -21.05 2.98 1.71
CA GLU A 104 -20.15 3.05 2.86
C GLU A 104 -20.50 1.99 3.91
N LEU A 105 -19.48 1.49 4.60
CA LEU A 105 -19.68 0.60 5.75
C LEU A 105 -20.46 1.29 6.88
N LEU A 106 -20.39 2.63 6.96
CA LEU A 106 -21.18 3.38 7.94
C LEU A 106 -22.68 3.16 7.74
N ASP A 107 -23.16 3.33 6.49
CA ASP A 107 -24.58 3.14 6.16
C ASP A 107 -25.01 1.71 6.51
N TYR A 108 -24.15 0.72 6.19
CA TYR A 108 -24.40 -0.67 6.52
C TYR A 108 -24.52 -0.93 8.03
N ILE A 109 -23.68 -0.29 8.86
CA ILE A 109 -23.77 -0.39 10.32
C ILE A 109 -25.04 0.30 10.83
N ILE A 110 -25.42 1.47 10.26
CA ILE A 110 -26.62 2.20 10.68
C ILE A 110 -27.88 1.38 10.37
N GLU A 111 -27.95 0.77 9.19
CA GLU A 111 -29.11 -0.02 8.76
C GLU A 111 -29.28 -1.32 9.55
N ASN A 112 -28.19 -2.01 9.86
CA ASN A 112 -28.22 -3.33 10.52
C ASN A 112 -28.03 -3.27 12.05
N GLY A 113 -27.61 -2.11 12.58
CA GLY A 113 -27.22 -1.99 13.98
C GLY A 113 -25.95 -2.80 14.28
N ARG A 114 -25.91 -3.46 15.43
CA ARG A 114 -24.79 -4.36 15.76
C ARG A 114 -24.81 -5.60 14.86
N LEU A 115 -23.67 -5.92 14.30
CA LEU A 115 -23.54 -7.12 13.46
C LEU A 115 -23.33 -8.39 14.32
N GLN A 116 -23.70 -9.53 13.75
CA GLN A 116 -23.32 -10.82 14.32
C GLN A 116 -21.79 -10.97 14.30
N GLU A 117 -21.25 -11.65 15.30
CA GLU A 117 -19.79 -11.70 15.53
C GLU A 117 -19.02 -12.29 14.34
N ASP A 118 -19.56 -13.29 13.65
CA ASP A 118 -18.90 -13.89 12.48
C ASP A 118 -18.85 -12.93 11.28
N GLU A 119 -19.90 -12.14 11.10
CA GLU A 119 -19.93 -11.11 10.06
C GLU A 119 -18.98 -9.95 10.39
N ALA A 120 -19.03 -9.46 11.62
CA ALA A 120 -18.10 -8.44 12.10
C ALA A 120 -16.63 -8.91 11.94
N ARG A 121 -16.37 -10.20 12.22
CA ARG A 121 -15.05 -10.80 12.05
C ARG A 121 -14.62 -10.84 10.60
N ARG A 122 -15.49 -11.26 9.69
CA ARG A 122 -15.23 -11.28 8.25
C ARG A 122 -14.86 -9.88 7.74
N ILE A 123 -15.65 -8.87 8.10
CA ILE A 123 -15.39 -7.47 7.73
C ILE A 123 -14.06 -6.99 8.33
N PHE A 124 -13.83 -7.24 9.60
CA PHE A 124 -12.60 -6.82 10.29
C PHE A 124 -11.34 -7.50 9.73
N GLN A 125 -11.41 -8.79 9.38
CA GLN A 125 -10.31 -9.51 8.72
C GLN A 125 -9.93 -8.86 7.39
N GLN A 126 -10.92 -8.42 6.60
CA GLN A 126 -10.71 -7.72 5.33
C GLN A 126 -10.10 -6.33 5.54
N ILE A 127 -10.59 -5.55 6.50
CA ILE A 127 -10.04 -4.25 6.87
C ILE A 127 -8.57 -4.39 7.26
N LEU A 128 -8.27 -5.32 8.18
CA LEU A 128 -6.92 -5.50 8.67
C LEU A 128 -5.94 -5.94 7.57
N ALA A 129 -6.39 -6.78 6.63
CA ALA A 129 -5.57 -7.19 5.49
C ALA A 129 -5.23 -6.00 4.58
N GLY A 130 -6.18 -5.11 4.30
CA GLY A 130 -5.93 -3.89 3.55
C GLY A 130 -4.98 -2.93 4.27
N VAL A 131 -5.17 -2.73 5.59
CA VAL A 131 -4.29 -1.88 6.42
C VAL A 131 -2.88 -2.46 6.49
N GLU A 132 -2.74 -3.76 6.72
CA GLU A 132 -1.44 -4.45 6.69
C GLU A 132 -0.71 -4.23 5.37
N TYR A 133 -1.44 -4.32 4.25
CA TYR A 133 -0.85 -4.08 2.94
C TYR A 133 -0.39 -2.63 2.76
N CYS A 134 -1.20 -1.64 3.18
CA CYS A 134 -0.79 -0.24 3.20
C CYS A 134 0.50 -0.04 4.00
N HIS A 135 0.57 -0.60 5.22
CA HIS A 135 1.75 -0.47 6.07
C HIS A 135 2.99 -1.13 5.45
N ARG A 136 2.82 -2.23 4.71
CA ARG A 136 3.92 -2.90 3.98
C ARG A 136 4.51 -2.05 2.87
N ILE A 137 3.67 -1.29 2.16
CA ILE A 137 4.13 -0.32 1.15
C ILE A 137 4.42 1.04 1.76
N MET A 138 4.61 1.08 3.09
CA MET A 138 4.99 2.28 3.85
C MET A 138 3.94 3.40 3.85
N VAL A 139 2.67 3.09 3.62
CA VAL A 139 1.55 4.04 3.68
C VAL A 139 0.78 3.84 4.98
N VAL A 140 0.57 4.92 5.75
CA VAL A 140 -0.33 4.98 6.91
C VAL A 140 -1.58 5.71 6.48
N HIS A 141 -2.75 5.14 6.76
CA HIS A 141 -4.03 5.72 6.33
C HIS A 141 -4.40 6.98 7.13
N ARG A 142 -4.36 6.93 8.47
CA ARG A 142 -4.59 8.01 9.43
C ARG A 142 -6.02 8.57 9.54
N ASP A 143 -6.92 8.10 8.68
CA ASP A 143 -8.36 8.46 8.73
C ASP A 143 -9.22 7.21 8.46
N LEU A 144 -8.87 6.11 9.12
CA LEU A 144 -9.69 4.90 9.08
C LEU A 144 -10.98 5.12 9.89
N LYS A 145 -12.10 5.01 9.20
CA LYS A 145 -13.46 5.13 9.73
C LYS A 145 -14.42 4.44 8.78
N PRO A 146 -15.63 4.07 9.20
CA PRO A 146 -16.60 3.35 8.37
C PRO A 146 -17.01 4.10 7.09
N GLU A 147 -16.93 5.44 7.07
CA GLU A 147 -17.19 6.28 5.88
C GLU A 147 -16.14 6.07 4.79
N ASN A 148 -14.91 5.75 5.16
CA ASN A 148 -13.79 5.51 4.25
C ASN A 148 -13.61 4.03 3.88
N LEU A 149 -14.54 3.18 4.30
CA LEU A 149 -14.60 1.76 4.00
C LEU A 149 -15.81 1.48 3.12
N LEU A 150 -15.57 1.30 1.83
CA LEU A 150 -16.63 1.07 0.86
C LEU A 150 -16.94 -0.43 0.73
N LEU A 151 -18.16 -0.75 0.31
CA LEU A 151 -18.62 -2.12 0.10
C LEU A 151 -18.87 -2.39 -1.38
N ASP A 152 -18.25 -3.45 -1.90
CA ASP A 152 -18.51 -3.92 -3.25
C ASP A 152 -19.88 -4.63 -3.37
N SER A 153 -20.24 -5.12 -4.56
CA SER A 153 -21.51 -5.81 -4.82
C SER A 153 -21.71 -7.10 -4.02
N LYS A 154 -20.65 -7.63 -3.40
CA LYS A 154 -20.68 -8.82 -2.54
C LYS A 154 -20.42 -8.49 -1.06
N TYR A 155 -20.54 -7.23 -0.69
CA TYR A 155 -20.25 -6.71 0.66
C TYR A 155 -18.81 -7.00 1.12
N ASN A 156 -17.84 -7.03 0.19
CA ASN A 156 -16.43 -7.03 0.56
C ASN A 156 -15.95 -5.59 0.75
N VAL A 157 -15.08 -5.43 1.75
CA VAL A 157 -14.55 -4.10 2.11
C VAL A 157 -13.48 -3.67 1.13
N LYS A 158 -13.50 -2.37 0.80
CA LYS A 158 -12.50 -1.63 0.05
C LYS A 158 -12.08 -0.38 0.82
N LEU A 159 -10.82 -0.33 1.27
CA LEU A 159 -10.24 0.86 1.87
C LEU A 159 -10.18 1.96 0.82
N ALA A 160 -10.73 3.13 1.12
CA ALA A 160 -10.80 4.28 0.23
C ALA A 160 -10.41 5.57 0.97
N ASP A 161 -10.33 6.67 0.24
CA ASP A 161 -10.00 8.02 0.70
C ASP A 161 -8.68 8.17 1.46
N PHE A 162 -7.60 8.21 0.72
CA PHE A 162 -6.23 8.42 1.20
C PHE A 162 -5.84 9.90 1.35
N GLY A 163 -6.81 10.80 1.42
CA GLY A 163 -6.60 12.26 1.49
C GLY A 163 -5.81 12.73 2.71
N LEU A 164 -5.88 12.01 3.82
CA LEU A 164 -5.10 12.27 5.04
C LEU A 164 -3.92 11.31 5.22
N SER A 165 -3.73 10.37 4.32
CA SER A 165 -2.67 9.37 4.39
C SER A 165 -1.27 9.97 4.28
N ASN A 166 -0.28 9.27 4.78
CA ASN A 166 1.11 9.69 4.70
C ASN A 166 2.02 8.48 4.45
N VAL A 167 3.18 8.78 3.85
CA VAL A 167 4.23 7.78 3.68
C VAL A 167 5.13 7.80 4.91
N MET A 168 5.32 6.63 5.52
CA MET A 168 6.22 6.46 6.66
C MET A 168 7.67 6.70 6.24
N ARG A 169 8.44 7.33 7.13
CA ARG A 169 9.88 7.57 6.92
C ARG A 169 10.64 6.99 8.09
N ASP A 170 11.67 6.20 7.82
CA ASP A 170 12.52 5.64 8.86
C ASP A 170 13.13 6.75 9.72
N GLY A 171 12.98 6.62 11.04
CA GLY A 171 13.47 7.60 12.01
C GLY A 171 12.71 8.93 12.06
N HIS A 172 11.60 9.09 11.31
CA HIS A 172 10.76 10.28 11.33
C HIS A 172 9.41 9.99 11.97
N PHE A 173 9.04 10.79 12.96
CA PHE A 173 7.72 10.76 13.57
C PHE A 173 6.77 11.75 12.89
N LEU A 174 5.50 11.39 12.85
CA LEU A 174 4.43 12.24 12.34
C LEU A 174 3.93 13.14 13.48
N LYS A 175 3.55 14.38 13.15
CA LYS A 175 3.07 15.36 14.13
C LYS A 175 1.70 15.94 13.77
N THR A 176 1.22 15.69 12.55
CA THR A 176 -0.01 16.30 12.05
C THR A 176 -1.21 15.71 12.76
N SER A 177 -2.01 16.53 13.42
CA SER A 177 -3.34 16.15 13.91
C SER A 177 -4.30 16.07 12.73
N CYS A 178 -4.92 14.91 12.52
CA CYS A 178 -5.84 14.64 11.41
C CYS A 178 -6.79 13.48 11.77
N GLY A 179 -7.87 13.34 11.00
CA GLY A 179 -8.84 12.27 11.14
C GLY A 179 -10.12 12.70 11.88
N SER A 180 -11.12 11.83 11.84
CA SER A 180 -12.40 11.99 12.55
C SER A 180 -12.20 11.76 14.04
N LEU A 181 -12.70 12.65 14.87
CA LEU A 181 -12.36 12.72 16.31
C LEU A 181 -12.63 11.41 17.07
N ASN A 182 -13.78 10.78 16.82
CA ASN A 182 -14.18 9.54 17.51
C ASN A 182 -13.26 8.35 17.20
N TYR A 183 -12.56 8.37 16.05
CA TYR A 183 -11.67 7.31 15.58
C TYR A 183 -10.19 7.64 15.80
N ALA A 184 -9.86 8.88 16.19
CA ALA A 184 -8.50 9.36 16.34
C ALA A 184 -7.83 8.80 17.61
N ALA A 185 -6.59 8.32 17.47
CA ALA A 185 -5.81 7.80 18.58
C ALA A 185 -5.42 8.89 19.61
N PRO A 186 -5.23 8.54 20.91
CA PRO A 186 -4.87 9.50 21.96
C PRO A 186 -3.62 10.32 21.65
N GLU A 187 -2.62 9.73 21.00
CA GLU A 187 -1.38 10.41 20.58
C GLU A 187 -1.64 11.48 19.52
N ILE A 188 -2.58 11.24 18.57
CA ILE A 188 -3.00 12.24 17.56
C ILE A 188 -3.67 13.44 18.25
N ILE A 189 -4.67 13.17 19.11
CA ILE A 189 -5.41 14.20 19.85
C ILE A 189 -4.49 15.01 20.77
N SER A 190 -3.45 14.39 21.29
CA SER A 190 -2.46 15.04 22.16
C SER A 190 -1.35 15.73 21.38
N SER A 191 -1.40 15.74 20.04
CA SER A 191 -0.35 16.29 19.16
C SER A 191 1.06 15.76 19.48
N LYS A 192 1.13 14.53 19.98
CA LYS A 192 2.39 13.84 20.23
C LYS A 192 2.99 13.34 18.93
N LEU A 193 4.29 13.11 18.94
CA LEU A 193 4.97 12.42 17.84
C LEU A 193 4.57 10.94 17.82
N TYR A 194 4.29 10.39 16.64
CA TYR A 194 3.91 8.99 16.46
C TYR A 194 4.56 8.39 15.19
N ALA A 195 4.81 7.09 15.18
CA ALA A 195 5.46 6.41 14.05
C ALA A 195 4.50 6.19 12.87
N GLY A 196 3.26 5.84 13.16
CA GLY A 196 2.21 5.74 12.14
C GLY A 196 1.31 4.51 12.26
N PRO A 197 1.81 3.27 12.14
CA PRO A 197 0.97 2.08 12.14
C PRO A 197 0.04 1.93 13.35
N GLU A 198 0.47 2.38 14.51
CA GLU A 198 -0.26 2.30 15.78
C GLU A 198 -1.58 3.08 15.75
N VAL A 199 -1.62 4.20 15.01
CA VAL A 199 -2.83 5.01 14.93
C VAL A 199 -3.91 4.33 14.10
N ASP A 200 -3.52 3.63 13.03
CA ASP A 200 -4.45 2.84 12.23
C ASP A 200 -4.97 1.62 13.02
N VAL A 201 -4.13 1.00 13.86
CA VAL A 201 -4.54 -0.10 14.74
C VAL A 201 -5.58 0.37 15.77
N TRP A 202 -5.40 1.57 16.35
CA TRP A 202 -6.42 2.17 17.22
C TRP A 202 -7.75 2.36 16.49
N SER A 203 -7.72 2.97 15.30
CA SER A 203 -8.91 3.19 14.48
C SER A 203 -9.59 1.86 14.10
N CYS A 204 -8.82 0.82 13.79
CA CYS A 204 -9.35 -0.55 13.61
C CYS A 204 -10.07 -1.05 14.88
N GLY A 205 -9.55 -0.74 16.07
CA GLY A 205 -10.19 -1.09 17.34
C GLY A 205 -11.53 -0.38 17.54
N VAL A 206 -11.61 0.90 17.19
CA VAL A 206 -12.87 1.67 17.23
C VAL A 206 -13.89 1.09 16.23
N ILE A 207 -13.45 0.76 15.03
CA ILE A 207 -14.30 0.14 14.00
C ILE A 207 -14.80 -1.23 14.46
N LEU A 208 -13.92 -2.09 15.01
CA LEU A 208 -14.33 -3.39 15.54
C LEU A 208 -15.40 -3.26 16.63
N TYR A 209 -15.22 -2.31 17.55
CA TYR A 209 -16.22 -2.02 18.56
C TYR A 209 -17.55 -1.59 17.92
N ALA A 210 -17.50 -0.68 16.93
CA ALA A 210 -18.71 -0.23 16.23
C ALA A 210 -19.43 -1.35 15.49
N LEU A 211 -18.72 -2.27 14.85
CA LEU A 211 -19.29 -3.46 14.19
C LEU A 211 -20.04 -4.36 15.19
N LEU A 212 -19.44 -4.60 16.37
CA LEU A 212 -19.98 -5.51 17.37
C LEU A 212 -21.04 -4.88 18.28
N CYS A 213 -21.02 -3.56 18.45
CA CYS A 213 -21.87 -2.86 19.40
C CYS A 213 -22.92 -1.96 18.74
N GLY A 214 -22.78 -1.64 17.43
CA GLY A 214 -23.66 -0.70 16.73
C GLY A 214 -23.45 0.77 17.13
N SER A 215 -22.45 1.07 17.95
CA SER A 215 -22.08 2.41 18.42
C SER A 215 -20.59 2.50 18.64
N VAL A 216 -20.04 3.72 18.62
CA VAL A 216 -18.61 3.94 18.88
C VAL A 216 -18.28 3.85 20.38
N PRO A 217 -17.04 3.45 20.78
CA PRO A 217 -16.66 3.34 22.18
C PRO A 217 -16.52 4.69 22.88
N PHE A 218 -16.17 5.74 22.12
CA PHE A 218 -15.98 7.08 22.62
C PHE A 218 -16.91 8.03 21.88
N ASP A 219 -17.86 8.58 22.61
CA ASP A 219 -18.81 9.57 22.08
C ASP A 219 -19.16 10.57 23.16
N ASP A 220 -19.32 11.85 22.76
CA ASP A 220 -19.72 12.93 23.65
C ASP A 220 -20.01 14.18 22.79
N ASP A 221 -21.10 14.88 23.07
CA ASP A 221 -21.45 16.16 22.42
C ASP A 221 -20.43 17.26 22.73
N ASN A 222 -19.72 17.13 23.85
CA ASN A 222 -18.70 18.07 24.27
C ASN A 222 -17.30 17.58 23.88
N ILE A 223 -16.65 18.23 22.92
CA ILE A 223 -15.32 17.86 22.40
C ILE A 223 -14.26 17.70 23.50
N PRO A 224 -14.10 18.63 24.47
CA PRO A 224 -13.19 18.42 25.60
C PRO A 224 -13.49 17.16 26.43
N SER A 225 -14.77 16.81 26.60
CA SER A 225 -15.18 15.59 27.30
C SER A 225 -14.83 14.34 26.47
N LEU A 226 -15.12 14.36 25.16
CA LEU A 226 -14.71 13.31 24.22
C LEU A 226 -13.19 13.06 24.29
N PHE A 227 -12.41 14.13 24.23
CA PHE A 227 -10.93 14.03 24.33
C PHE A 227 -10.46 13.43 25.65
N ARG A 228 -11.15 13.74 26.77
CA ARG A 228 -10.85 13.16 28.08
C ARG A 228 -11.15 11.65 28.10
N LYS A 229 -12.29 11.23 27.53
CA LYS A 229 -12.64 9.80 27.39
C LYS A 229 -11.61 9.05 26.57
N ILE A 230 -11.23 9.57 25.40
CA ILE A 230 -10.23 8.95 24.52
C ILE A 230 -8.86 8.86 25.19
N LYS A 231 -8.36 9.97 25.78
CA LYS A 231 -7.07 10.01 26.48
C LYS A 231 -7.02 9.12 27.70
N GLY A 232 -8.16 8.93 28.36
CA GLY A 232 -8.31 8.05 29.52
C GLY A 232 -8.60 6.59 29.17
N GLY A 233 -8.90 6.29 27.89
CA GLY A 233 -9.32 4.95 27.48
C GLY A 233 -10.62 4.49 28.18
N THR A 234 -11.52 5.43 28.47
CA THR A 234 -12.72 5.17 29.28
C THR A 234 -13.91 4.88 28.35
N TYR A 235 -14.31 3.62 28.26
CA TYR A 235 -15.47 3.13 27.50
C TYR A 235 -16.09 1.93 28.19
N ILE A 236 -17.31 1.57 27.77
CA ILE A 236 -18.04 0.41 28.30
C ILE A 236 -17.79 -0.79 27.41
N LEU A 237 -17.42 -1.92 27.97
CA LEU A 237 -17.28 -3.17 27.23
C LEU A 237 -18.49 -4.07 27.54
N PRO A 238 -19.45 -4.22 26.59
CA PRO A 238 -20.69 -4.94 26.85
C PRO A 238 -20.48 -6.42 27.23
N SER A 239 -21.34 -6.92 28.12
CA SER A 239 -21.23 -8.29 28.63
C SER A 239 -21.65 -9.36 27.62
N TYR A 240 -22.41 -8.99 26.58
CA TYR A 240 -22.86 -9.93 25.53
C TYR A 240 -21.79 -10.28 24.51
N LEU A 241 -20.65 -9.59 24.52
CA LEU A 241 -19.52 -9.92 23.65
C LEU A 241 -18.86 -11.22 24.10
N SER A 242 -18.36 -12.01 23.13
CA SER A 242 -17.59 -13.21 23.45
C SER A 242 -16.33 -12.89 24.26
N ASP A 243 -15.83 -13.85 25.03
CA ASP A 243 -14.61 -13.66 25.82
C ASP A 243 -13.42 -13.29 24.95
N SER A 244 -13.32 -13.85 23.74
CA SER A 244 -12.24 -13.54 22.79
C SER A 244 -12.35 -12.13 22.19
N ALA A 245 -13.58 -11.61 21.96
CA ALA A 245 -13.79 -10.22 21.53
C ALA A 245 -13.46 -9.25 22.68
N ARG A 246 -13.87 -9.59 23.90
CA ARG A 246 -13.58 -8.83 25.12
C ARG A 246 -12.09 -8.77 25.45
N ASP A 247 -11.32 -9.77 25.05
CA ASP A 247 -9.86 -9.80 25.17
C ASP A 247 -9.16 -8.95 24.08
N LEU A 248 -9.66 -8.98 22.82
CA LEU A 248 -9.03 -8.28 21.71
C LEU A 248 -9.25 -6.76 21.74
N ILE A 249 -10.49 -6.30 22.00
CA ILE A 249 -10.85 -4.88 21.94
C ILE A 249 -9.96 -4.00 22.85
N PRO A 250 -9.72 -4.33 24.15
CA PRO A 250 -8.84 -3.53 25.00
C PRO A 250 -7.38 -3.51 24.55
N LYS A 251 -6.91 -4.55 23.87
CA LYS A 251 -5.55 -4.59 23.29
C LYS A 251 -5.40 -3.64 22.11
N LEU A 252 -6.46 -3.52 21.27
CA LEU A 252 -6.53 -2.54 20.17
C LEU A 252 -6.64 -1.11 20.69
N LEU A 253 -7.49 -0.89 21.71
CA LEU A 253 -7.76 0.42 22.32
C LEU A 253 -6.83 0.71 23.53
N ASN A 254 -5.59 0.24 23.46
CA ASN A 254 -4.59 0.60 24.47
C ASN A 254 -4.10 2.04 24.21
N ILE A 255 -4.18 2.89 25.24
CA ILE A 255 -3.80 4.31 25.15
C ILE A 255 -2.30 4.53 24.94
N ASP A 256 -1.48 3.56 25.39
CA ASP A 256 -0.03 3.57 25.15
C ASP A 256 0.27 2.91 23.79
N PRO A 257 0.72 3.67 22.77
CA PRO A 257 0.98 3.12 21.46
C PRO A 257 2.07 2.03 21.47
N MET A 258 3.00 2.07 22.43
CA MET A 258 4.06 1.07 22.57
C MET A 258 3.59 -0.26 23.15
N LYS A 259 2.44 -0.26 23.84
CA LYS A 259 1.78 -1.45 24.42
C LYS A 259 0.57 -1.88 23.60
N ARG A 260 0.17 -1.06 22.62
CA ARG A 260 -0.94 -1.40 21.72
C ARG A 260 -0.56 -2.61 20.89
N ILE A 261 -1.49 -3.55 20.73
CA ILE A 261 -1.31 -4.76 19.93
C ILE A 261 -0.88 -4.43 18.50
N THR A 262 0.07 -5.15 17.97
CA THR A 262 0.55 -4.99 16.59
C THR A 262 -0.32 -5.79 15.61
N ILE A 263 -0.29 -5.46 14.31
CA ILE A 263 -1.00 -6.23 13.27
C ILE A 263 -0.57 -7.71 13.29
N HIS A 264 0.71 -7.98 13.50
CA HIS A 264 1.22 -9.35 13.60
C HIS A 264 0.58 -10.11 14.77
N GLU A 265 0.47 -9.49 15.94
CA GLU A 265 -0.16 -10.10 17.11
C GLU A 265 -1.69 -10.26 16.93
N ILE A 266 -2.36 -9.30 16.25
CA ILE A 266 -3.78 -9.44 15.89
C ILE A 266 -3.99 -10.65 15.00
N ARG A 267 -3.13 -10.87 14.01
CA ARG A 267 -3.23 -12.02 13.09
C ARG A 267 -3.13 -13.38 13.78
N VAL A 268 -2.42 -13.46 14.89
CA VAL A 268 -2.30 -14.70 15.68
C VAL A 268 -3.34 -14.81 16.79
N HIS A 269 -4.11 -13.75 17.03
CA HIS A 269 -5.14 -13.73 18.07
C HIS A 269 -6.28 -14.71 17.78
N PRO A 270 -6.79 -15.50 18.77
CA PRO A 270 -7.83 -16.51 18.57
C PRO A 270 -9.09 -15.95 17.88
N TRP A 271 -9.55 -14.77 18.29
CA TRP A 271 -10.72 -14.13 17.70
C TRP A 271 -10.56 -13.87 16.20
N PHE A 272 -9.39 -13.40 15.79
CA PHE A 272 -9.09 -13.08 14.38
C PHE A 272 -8.88 -14.33 13.53
N LYS A 273 -8.23 -15.36 14.08
CA LYS A 273 -7.97 -16.62 13.36
C LYS A 273 -9.22 -17.44 13.06
N ASN A 274 -10.27 -17.27 13.85
CA ASN A 274 -11.50 -18.02 13.66
C ASN A 274 -12.11 -17.71 12.29
N HIS A 275 -12.43 -18.75 11.51
CA HIS A 275 -12.97 -18.64 10.15
C HIS A 275 -12.16 -17.72 9.20
N LEU A 276 -10.82 -17.63 9.39
CA LEU A 276 -9.97 -16.82 8.53
C LEU A 276 -9.90 -17.42 7.12
N PRO A 277 -10.34 -16.69 6.07
CA PRO A 277 -10.27 -17.19 4.69
C PRO A 277 -8.82 -17.47 4.26
N CYS A 278 -8.59 -18.53 3.47
CA CYS A 278 -7.26 -18.92 3.02
C CYS A 278 -6.51 -17.78 2.31
N TYR A 279 -7.20 -16.99 1.47
CA TYR A 279 -6.59 -15.88 0.76
C TYR A 279 -6.10 -14.74 1.66
N LEU A 280 -6.64 -14.63 2.89
CA LEU A 280 -6.18 -13.68 3.91
C LEU A 280 -5.14 -14.30 4.85
N ALA A 281 -5.07 -15.64 4.92
CA ALA A 281 -4.14 -16.33 5.81
C ALA A 281 -2.67 -16.14 5.37
N VAL A 282 -2.45 -16.07 4.06
CA VAL A 282 -1.12 -15.85 3.48
C VAL A 282 -0.95 -14.36 3.14
N PRO A 283 0.08 -13.70 3.67
CA PRO A 283 0.36 -12.34 3.29
C PRO A 283 0.64 -12.26 1.78
N PRO A 284 0.10 -11.25 1.07
CA PRO A 284 0.38 -11.09 -0.35
C PRO A 284 1.90 -11.01 -0.58
N PRO A 285 2.40 -11.64 -1.64
CA PRO A 285 3.82 -11.64 -1.94
C PRO A 285 4.34 -10.19 -2.07
N TYR A 286 5.55 -9.94 -1.57
CA TYR A 286 6.25 -8.64 -1.67
C TYR A 286 6.55 -8.19 -3.11
N LYS A 287 6.32 -9.06 -4.08
CA LYS A 287 6.58 -8.76 -5.49
C LYS A 287 5.38 -8.02 -6.05
N ALA A 288 5.63 -6.86 -6.64
CA ALA A 288 4.78 -6.41 -7.74
C ALA A 288 4.62 -7.63 -8.67
N PRO A 289 3.41 -8.04 -9.00
CA PRO A 289 3.22 -9.24 -9.81
C PRO A 289 4.19 -9.18 -10.98
N LYS A 290 5.01 -10.23 -11.16
CA LYS A 290 5.74 -10.46 -12.43
C LYS A 290 4.73 -10.19 -13.53
N ALA A 291 5.16 -9.55 -14.62
CA ALA A 291 4.27 -9.26 -15.75
C ALA A 291 3.28 -10.41 -15.86
N LYS A 292 2.04 -10.20 -15.43
CA LYS A 292 1.00 -11.22 -15.44
C LYS A 292 0.97 -11.69 -16.87
N MET A 293 0.90 -12.98 -17.09
CA MET A 293 0.57 -13.49 -18.42
C MET A 293 -0.67 -12.72 -18.86
N ILE A 294 -0.56 -12.03 -19.99
CA ILE A 294 -1.69 -11.30 -20.58
C ILE A 294 -2.79 -12.34 -20.80
N ASP A 295 -3.99 -12.08 -20.27
CA ASP A 295 -5.16 -12.92 -20.51
C ASP A 295 -5.59 -12.73 -21.97
N GLU A 296 -5.41 -13.78 -22.78
CA GLU A 296 -5.66 -13.74 -24.22
C GLU A 296 -7.15 -13.51 -24.57
N ASP A 297 -8.08 -13.94 -23.71
CA ASP A 297 -9.50 -13.71 -23.93
C ASP A 297 -9.84 -12.22 -23.69
N ILE A 298 -9.34 -11.64 -22.59
CA ILE A 298 -9.50 -10.20 -22.32
C ILE A 298 -8.80 -9.37 -23.40
N LEU A 299 -7.60 -9.79 -23.81
CA LEU A 299 -6.89 -9.12 -24.91
C LEU A 299 -7.72 -9.12 -26.20
N ARG A 300 -8.36 -10.24 -26.53
CA ARG A 300 -9.25 -10.35 -27.69
C ARG A 300 -10.45 -9.40 -27.56
N ASP A 301 -11.03 -9.31 -26.35
CA ASP A 301 -12.13 -8.39 -26.10
C ASP A 301 -11.70 -6.92 -26.28
N VAL A 302 -10.50 -6.55 -25.82
CA VAL A 302 -9.92 -5.22 -26.02
C VAL A 302 -9.66 -4.92 -27.51
N VAL A 303 -9.14 -5.89 -28.25
CA VAL A 303 -8.95 -5.76 -29.71
C VAL A 303 -10.30 -5.58 -30.43
N ASN A 304 -11.35 -6.28 -29.99
CA ASN A 304 -12.70 -6.12 -30.53
C ASN A 304 -13.30 -4.72 -30.27
N LEU A 305 -12.80 -4.00 -29.24
CA LEU A 305 -13.14 -2.59 -28.99
C LEU A 305 -12.43 -1.62 -29.96
N GLY A 306 -11.54 -2.11 -30.82
CA GLY A 306 -10.85 -1.32 -31.85
C GLY A 306 -9.40 -0.95 -31.53
N TYR A 307 -8.81 -1.52 -30.47
CA TYR A 307 -7.40 -1.29 -30.13
C TYR A 307 -6.47 -2.25 -30.87
N ASP A 308 -5.27 -1.78 -31.21
CA ASP A 308 -4.24 -2.61 -31.84
C ASP A 308 -3.63 -3.60 -30.84
N LYS A 309 -3.55 -4.89 -31.23
CA LYS A 309 -3.08 -5.97 -30.36
C LYS A 309 -1.66 -5.75 -29.84
N ASP A 310 -0.74 -5.41 -30.75
CA ASP A 310 0.68 -5.31 -30.41
C ASP A 310 0.93 -4.11 -29.52
N HIS A 311 0.23 -2.99 -29.79
CA HIS A 311 0.28 -1.79 -28.97
C HIS A 311 -0.30 -2.02 -27.56
N VAL A 312 -1.41 -2.77 -27.43
CA VAL A 312 -1.97 -3.16 -26.13
C VAL A 312 -0.98 -4.02 -25.35
N CYS A 313 -0.38 -5.02 -25.98
CA CYS A 313 0.61 -5.88 -25.33
C CYS A 313 1.84 -5.09 -24.87
N GLU A 314 2.37 -4.21 -25.70
CA GLU A 314 3.50 -3.35 -25.36
C GLU A 314 3.16 -2.43 -24.20
N SER A 315 2.00 -1.79 -24.23
CA SER A 315 1.52 -0.91 -23.16
C SER A 315 1.35 -1.64 -21.83
N LEU A 316 0.83 -2.88 -21.83
CA LEU A 316 0.68 -3.71 -20.65
C LEU A 316 2.05 -4.14 -20.08
N TRP A 317 3.01 -4.51 -20.93
CA TRP A 317 4.36 -4.87 -20.51
C TRP A 317 5.14 -3.69 -19.94
N ASN A 318 4.98 -2.52 -20.57
CA ASN A 318 5.60 -1.28 -20.13
C ASN A 318 4.84 -0.58 -19.00
N ARG A 319 3.69 -1.15 -18.54
CA ARG A 319 2.81 -0.59 -17.50
C ARG A 319 2.37 0.84 -17.80
N LEU A 320 2.16 1.15 -19.05
CA LEU A 320 1.67 2.46 -19.46
C LEU A 320 0.22 2.65 -19.02
N GLN A 321 -0.10 3.86 -18.58
CA GLN A 321 -1.47 4.26 -18.22
C GLN A 321 -2.09 4.97 -19.42
N ASN A 322 -2.72 4.22 -20.30
CA ASN A 322 -3.39 4.72 -21.48
C ASN A 322 -4.80 4.08 -21.63
N GLU A 323 -5.53 4.47 -22.65
CA GLU A 323 -6.93 4.08 -22.84
C GLU A 323 -7.10 2.57 -22.97
N GLU A 324 -6.21 1.89 -23.69
CA GLU A 324 -6.26 0.45 -23.89
C GLU A 324 -5.94 -0.35 -22.62
N THR A 325 -4.96 0.08 -21.81
CA THR A 325 -4.64 -0.61 -20.56
C THR A 325 -5.76 -0.42 -19.53
N VAL A 326 -6.42 0.73 -19.50
CA VAL A 326 -7.62 0.95 -18.68
C VAL A 326 -8.76 0.05 -19.12
N ALA A 327 -9.04 -0.05 -20.44
CA ALA A 327 -10.06 -0.95 -20.97
C ALA A 327 -9.77 -2.41 -20.59
N TYR A 328 -8.52 -2.84 -20.73
CA TYR A 328 -8.07 -4.18 -20.37
C TYR A 328 -8.35 -4.48 -18.88
N TYR A 329 -7.92 -3.60 -17.97
CA TYR A 329 -8.12 -3.84 -16.54
C TYR A 329 -9.58 -3.75 -16.12
N LEU A 330 -10.39 -2.90 -16.73
CA LEU A 330 -11.83 -2.82 -16.47
C LEU A 330 -12.54 -4.15 -16.86
N LEU A 331 -12.21 -4.71 -18.00
CA LEU A 331 -12.78 -5.98 -18.45
C LEU A 331 -12.27 -7.14 -17.59
N LEU A 332 -10.98 -7.17 -17.27
CA LEU A 332 -10.36 -8.18 -16.42
C LEU A 332 -11.01 -8.21 -15.03
N ASP A 333 -11.09 -7.06 -14.36
CA ASP A 333 -11.68 -6.97 -13.03
C ASP A 333 -13.18 -7.33 -13.04
N ASN A 334 -13.92 -6.96 -14.10
CA ASN A 334 -15.32 -7.35 -14.25
C ASN A 334 -15.50 -8.86 -14.40
N ARG A 335 -14.66 -9.52 -15.18
CA ARG A 335 -14.67 -10.98 -15.36
C ARG A 335 -14.44 -11.68 -14.01
N PHE A 336 -13.47 -11.24 -13.23
CA PHE A 336 -13.22 -11.79 -11.90
C PHE A 336 -14.38 -11.57 -10.92
N ARG A 337 -15.06 -10.43 -10.99
CA ARG A 337 -16.25 -10.16 -10.17
C ARG A 337 -17.41 -11.10 -10.51
N SER A 338 -17.57 -11.50 -11.77
CA SER A 338 -18.68 -12.33 -12.22
C SER A 338 -18.47 -13.82 -11.93
N THR A 339 -17.24 -14.35 -12.06
CA THR A 339 -16.99 -15.80 -12.03
C THR A 339 -16.83 -16.38 -10.62
N SER A 340 -16.06 -15.78 -9.73
CA SER A 340 -15.81 -16.36 -8.39
C SER A 340 -15.69 -15.34 -7.27
N GLY A 341 -15.96 -14.09 -7.59
CA GLY A 341 -15.55 -12.99 -6.77
C GLY A 341 -14.03 -12.79 -6.91
N TYR A 342 -13.64 -11.55 -6.88
CA TYR A 342 -12.27 -11.03 -6.98
C TYR A 342 -11.22 -11.77 -6.13
N LEU A 343 -11.66 -12.60 -5.21
CA LEU A 343 -10.87 -13.30 -4.20
C LEU A 343 -10.57 -14.77 -4.54
N GLY A 344 -11.12 -15.32 -5.64
CA GLY A 344 -11.07 -16.78 -5.85
C GLY A 344 -10.07 -17.24 -6.91
N ALA A 345 -9.95 -16.59 -8.05
CA ALA A 345 -9.28 -17.18 -9.19
C ALA A 345 -7.75 -17.01 -9.22
N ASP A 346 -7.23 -15.83 -8.92
CA ASP A 346 -5.77 -15.57 -8.95
C ASP A 346 -5.04 -16.20 -7.75
N HIS A 347 -5.73 -16.34 -6.59
CA HIS A 347 -5.15 -16.96 -5.42
C HIS A 347 -5.24 -18.50 -5.44
N GLN A 348 -6.28 -19.09 -6.05
CA GLN A 348 -6.32 -20.53 -6.22
C GLN A 348 -5.21 -21.04 -7.15
N HIS A 349 -4.95 -20.36 -8.26
CA HIS A 349 -3.83 -20.73 -9.14
C HIS A 349 -2.44 -20.52 -8.52
N LEU A 350 -2.29 -19.55 -7.61
CA LEU A 350 -1.04 -19.33 -6.86
C LEU A 350 -0.90 -20.34 -5.71
N MET A 351 -2.01 -20.72 -5.06
CA MET A 351 -2.03 -21.72 -4.00
C MET A 351 -1.83 -23.13 -4.54
N ASP A 352 -2.48 -23.48 -5.65
CA ASP A 352 -2.30 -24.80 -6.29
C ASP A 352 -0.86 -25.01 -6.78
N ARG A 353 -0.17 -23.95 -7.26
CA ARG A 353 1.25 -24.05 -7.59
C ARG A 353 2.16 -24.14 -6.38
N SER A 354 1.92 -23.37 -5.33
CA SER A 354 2.72 -23.45 -4.11
C SER A 354 2.45 -24.74 -3.32
N PHE A 355 1.23 -25.27 -3.36
CA PHE A 355 0.88 -26.54 -2.75
C PHE A 355 1.47 -27.74 -3.52
N ASN A 356 1.48 -27.69 -4.86
CA ASN A 356 2.12 -28.71 -5.69
C ASN A 356 3.66 -28.66 -5.59
N GLU A 357 4.27 -27.49 -5.44
CA GLU A 357 5.71 -27.39 -5.17
C GLU A 357 6.06 -27.89 -3.75
N PHE A 358 5.16 -27.71 -2.78
CA PHE A 358 5.37 -28.19 -1.40
C PHE A 358 5.16 -29.71 -1.28
N THR A 359 4.17 -30.28 -1.98
CA THR A 359 3.90 -31.73 -1.98
C THR A 359 4.87 -32.53 -2.84
N LEU A 360 5.53 -31.92 -3.84
CA LEU A 360 6.59 -32.58 -4.62
C LEU A 360 7.96 -32.59 -3.90
N SER A 361 8.14 -31.77 -2.86
CA SER A 361 9.36 -31.77 -2.03
C SER A 361 9.33 -32.74 -0.84
N GLU A 362 8.17 -33.32 -0.49
CA GLU A 362 8.03 -34.27 0.62
C GLU A 362 8.03 -35.75 0.21
N SER A 363 8.13 -36.09 -1.08
CA SER A 363 8.11 -37.48 -1.54
C SER A 363 9.50 -38.05 -1.87
N ALA A 364 10.53 -37.74 -1.07
CA ALA A 364 11.79 -38.45 -1.15
C ALA A 364 12.37 -38.67 0.27
N SER A 365 11.85 -39.68 0.93
CA SER A 365 12.63 -40.38 2.00
C SER A 365 12.91 -41.80 1.58
N PRO A 366 14.08 -42.31 1.92
CA PRO A 366 14.08 -43.55 2.66
C PRO A 366 15.00 -43.56 3.93
N SER A 367 14.36 -43.99 5.00
CA SER A 367 14.85 -44.84 6.10
C SER A 367 16.37 -45.00 6.28
N THR A 368 16.90 -44.75 7.48
CA THR A 368 17.25 -45.78 8.48
C THR A 368 17.97 -45.21 9.71
N ARG A 369 17.42 -45.57 10.85
CA ARG A 369 18.01 -46.07 12.11
C ARG A 369 19.14 -45.36 12.84
N ASN A 370 18.80 -45.01 14.09
CA ASN A 370 19.50 -45.33 15.36
C ASN A 370 20.89 -44.77 15.64
N TYR A 371 20.98 -43.94 16.66
CA TYR A 371 21.66 -44.23 17.95
C TYR A 371 21.77 -42.96 18.79
N LEU A 372 21.14 -42.98 19.96
CA LEU A 372 21.64 -42.29 21.15
C LEU A 372 22.75 -43.20 21.77
N PRO A 373 23.72 -42.69 22.52
CA PRO A 373 23.54 -42.07 23.81
C PRO A 373 24.59 -41.04 24.25
N GLY A 374 24.22 -40.20 25.22
CA GLY A 374 24.95 -40.13 26.51
C GLY A 374 25.94 -39.02 26.77
N ILE A 375 25.54 -38.09 27.60
CA ILE A 375 26.20 -37.70 28.87
C ILE A 375 27.42 -36.76 28.84
N ASN A 376 27.24 -35.71 29.58
CA ASN A 376 27.99 -34.96 30.60
C ASN A 376 28.63 -33.61 30.27
N ASP A 377 28.04 -32.66 30.95
CA ASP A 377 28.64 -31.71 31.94
C ASP A 377 29.87 -30.87 31.58
N SER A 378 29.65 -29.63 31.74
CA SER A 378 30.25 -28.68 32.68
C SER A 378 30.75 -27.37 32.10
N GLN A 379 30.31 -26.35 32.80
CA GLN A 379 30.93 -25.05 33.07
C GLN A 379 30.76 -23.88 32.11
N GLY A 380 29.93 -22.98 32.57
CA GLY A 380 30.37 -21.64 32.94
C GLY A 380 30.50 -20.62 31.81
N GLY A 381 29.55 -19.70 31.73
CA GLY A 381 29.80 -18.48 30.98
C GLY A 381 28.52 -17.67 30.68
N GLY A 382 28.23 -16.77 31.56
CA GLY A 382 27.52 -15.51 31.39
C GLY A 382 26.49 -15.40 30.29
N LEU A 383 25.24 -15.45 30.67
CA LEU A 383 24.10 -14.94 29.89
C LEU A 383 24.36 -13.47 29.55
N ARG A 384 24.71 -13.18 28.29
CA ARG A 384 24.60 -11.86 27.74
C ARG A 384 23.11 -11.58 27.50
N PRO A 385 22.57 -10.40 27.87
CA PRO A 385 21.18 -10.08 27.64
C PRO A 385 20.92 -10.09 26.13
N TYR A 386 19.93 -10.85 25.70
CA TYR A 386 19.39 -10.85 24.35
C TYR A 386 18.67 -9.51 24.13
N TYR A 387 19.36 -8.54 23.52
CA TYR A 387 18.70 -7.37 22.98
C TYR A 387 17.98 -7.83 21.71
N PRO A 388 16.63 -7.67 21.62
CA PRO A 388 15.93 -7.91 20.37
C PRO A 388 16.49 -6.94 19.35
N VAL A 389 17.13 -7.47 18.33
CA VAL A 389 17.57 -6.71 17.15
C VAL A 389 16.29 -6.11 16.57
N GLN A 390 16.14 -4.79 16.69
CA GLN A 390 15.11 -4.04 15.96
C GLN A 390 15.23 -4.46 14.49
N ARG A 391 14.17 -5.11 13.98
CA ARG A 391 14.11 -5.45 12.56
C ARG A 391 14.02 -4.12 11.80
N LYS A 392 15.13 -3.66 11.26
CA LYS A 392 15.14 -2.56 10.30
C LYS A 392 14.30 -3.01 9.11
N TRP A 393 13.36 -2.21 8.70
CA TRP A 393 12.59 -2.42 7.49
C TRP A 393 13.55 -2.41 6.31
N ALA A 394 13.72 -3.55 5.67
CA ALA A 394 14.57 -3.71 4.48
C ALA A 394 13.67 -3.94 3.26
N ILE A 395 13.81 -3.11 2.25
CA ILE A 395 13.31 -3.42 0.91
C ILE A 395 14.33 -4.36 0.30
N GLY A 396 13.97 -5.64 0.18
CA GLY A 396 14.90 -6.65 -0.32
C GLY A 396 14.24 -7.65 -1.26
N LEU A 397 15.02 -8.16 -2.20
CA LEU A 397 14.65 -9.22 -3.12
C LEU A 397 15.44 -10.49 -2.79
N GLN A 398 14.74 -11.61 -2.61
CA GLN A 398 15.40 -12.91 -2.37
C GLN A 398 15.50 -13.69 -3.68
N SER A 399 16.68 -14.17 -4.02
CA SER A 399 16.95 -14.93 -5.23
C SER A 399 17.76 -16.20 -4.95
N GLY A 400 17.50 -17.25 -5.72
CA GLY A 400 18.32 -18.47 -5.78
C GLY A 400 19.43 -18.43 -6.84
N ALA A 401 19.52 -17.34 -7.62
CA ALA A 401 20.54 -17.21 -8.66
C ALA A 401 21.94 -17.00 -8.06
N HIS A 402 22.98 -17.28 -8.86
CA HIS A 402 24.36 -17.09 -8.41
C HIS A 402 24.64 -15.59 -8.11
N PRO A 403 25.39 -15.24 -7.03
CA PRO A 403 25.61 -13.84 -6.61
C PRO A 403 26.15 -12.93 -7.70
N ARG A 404 27.00 -13.48 -8.56
CA ARG A 404 27.59 -12.75 -9.69
C ARG A 404 26.50 -12.33 -10.70
N ASP A 405 25.56 -13.22 -11.00
CA ASP A 405 24.48 -12.96 -11.96
C ASP A 405 23.50 -11.94 -11.39
N ILE A 406 23.18 -12.04 -10.10
CA ILE A 406 22.40 -11.03 -9.38
C ILE A 406 23.02 -9.64 -9.52
N MET A 407 24.35 -9.54 -9.25
CA MET A 407 25.04 -8.24 -9.30
C MET A 407 25.17 -7.69 -10.73
N ILE A 408 25.25 -8.55 -11.74
CA ILE A 408 25.25 -8.13 -13.16
C ILE A 408 23.90 -7.49 -13.49
N GLU A 409 22.78 -8.11 -13.10
CA GLU A 409 21.43 -7.55 -13.35
C GLU A 409 21.20 -6.26 -12.55
N VAL A 410 21.69 -6.20 -11.30
CA VAL A 410 21.67 -4.95 -10.51
C VAL A 410 22.39 -3.81 -11.24
N LEU A 411 23.59 -4.07 -11.76
CA LEU A 411 24.38 -3.04 -12.47
C LEU A 411 23.72 -2.61 -13.78
N LYS A 412 23.05 -3.53 -14.51
CA LYS A 412 22.27 -3.19 -15.71
C LYS A 412 21.10 -2.29 -15.36
N ALA A 413 20.30 -2.67 -14.35
CA ALA A 413 19.14 -1.89 -13.91
C ALA A 413 19.55 -0.49 -13.42
N LEU A 414 20.65 -0.35 -12.66
CA LEU A 414 21.17 0.94 -12.24
C LEU A 414 21.60 1.79 -13.41
N LYS A 415 22.21 1.20 -14.45
CA LYS A 415 22.61 1.91 -15.66
C LYS A 415 21.40 2.41 -16.47
N GLU A 416 20.38 1.58 -16.64
CA GLU A 416 19.12 1.94 -17.33
C GLU A 416 18.39 3.09 -16.64
N LEU A 417 18.48 3.16 -15.29
CA LEU A 417 17.87 4.23 -14.49
C LEU A 417 18.77 5.46 -14.31
N ASN A 418 19.93 5.52 -14.99
CA ASN A 418 20.91 6.61 -14.86
C ASN A 418 21.33 6.88 -13.41
N VAL A 419 21.52 5.82 -12.61
CA VAL A 419 22.02 5.90 -11.25
C VAL A 419 23.54 5.95 -11.26
N CYS A 420 24.13 6.83 -10.46
CA CYS A 420 25.57 6.81 -10.17
C CYS A 420 25.83 5.88 -8.97
N TRP A 421 26.89 5.06 -9.04
CA TRP A 421 27.26 4.17 -7.94
C TRP A 421 28.76 4.11 -7.72
N LYS A 422 29.13 3.82 -6.45
CA LYS A 422 30.49 3.52 -6.05
C LYS A 422 30.50 2.16 -5.32
N LYS A 423 31.37 1.25 -5.73
CA LYS A 423 31.54 -0.03 -5.06
C LYS A 423 32.31 0.17 -3.75
N ASN A 424 31.74 -0.28 -2.64
CA ASN A 424 32.42 -0.33 -1.33
C ASN A 424 32.95 -1.73 -1.01
N GLY A 425 32.56 -2.75 -1.79
CA GLY A 425 32.97 -4.16 -1.66
C GLY A 425 32.43 -4.99 -2.81
N LEU A 426 32.69 -6.31 -2.78
CA LEU A 426 32.26 -7.23 -3.84
C LEU A 426 30.72 -7.23 -4.04
N TYR A 427 29.98 -7.04 -2.96
CA TYR A 427 28.52 -7.15 -2.93
C TYR A 427 27.85 -5.97 -2.20
N ASN A 428 28.57 -4.83 -2.08
CA ASN A 428 28.07 -3.61 -1.47
C ASN A 428 28.40 -2.42 -2.35
N MET A 429 27.41 -1.54 -2.55
CA MET A 429 27.59 -0.30 -3.29
C MET A 429 26.74 0.85 -2.72
N LYS A 430 27.30 2.05 -2.79
CA LYS A 430 26.61 3.31 -2.52
C LYS A 430 26.11 3.90 -3.82
N CYS A 431 24.86 4.32 -3.85
CA CYS A 431 24.18 4.80 -5.03
C CYS A 431 23.65 6.21 -4.82
N ARG A 432 23.59 6.97 -5.92
CA ARG A 432 23.02 8.32 -5.98
C ARG A 432 22.16 8.44 -7.23
N TRP A 433 20.93 8.86 -7.06
CA TRP A 433 19.96 9.00 -8.13
C TRP A 433 19.30 10.38 -8.12
N CYS A 434 19.14 10.96 -9.33
CA CYS A 434 18.55 12.26 -9.53
C CYS A 434 17.53 12.16 -10.68
N PRO A 435 16.22 12.02 -10.42
CA PRO A 435 15.20 11.86 -11.45
C PRO A 435 15.11 13.11 -12.34
N GLY A 436 14.97 12.90 -13.65
CA GLY A 436 14.76 13.98 -14.63
C GLY A 436 16.00 14.75 -15.06
N PHE A 437 17.20 14.46 -14.53
CA PHE A 437 18.44 15.16 -14.88
C PHE A 437 19.59 14.17 -15.19
N PRO A 438 19.56 13.50 -16.35
CA PRO A 438 20.63 12.55 -16.73
C PRO A 438 22.01 13.22 -16.85
N GLN A 439 22.09 14.50 -17.18
CA GLN A 439 23.34 15.25 -17.28
C GLN A 439 23.98 15.58 -15.91
N VAL A 440 23.17 15.76 -14.86
CA VAL A 440 23.68 15.99 -13.50
C VAL A 440 24.31 14.72 -12.93
N SER A 441 23.80 13.56 -13.30
CA SER A 441 24.39 12.28 -12.93
C SER A 441 25.81 12.09 -13.52
N ALA A 442 26.09 12.62 -14.71
CA ALA A 442 27.41 12.56 -15.35
C ALA A 442 28.41 13.53 -14.72
N MET A 443 27.95 14.69 -14.20
CA MET A 443 28.82 15.70 -13.55
C MET A 443 29.25 15.32 -12.12
N LEU A 444 28.59 14.31 -11.51
CA LEU A 444 28.87 13.84 -10.15
C LEU A 444 29.97 12.78 -10.07
N LEU A 445 30.57 12.41 -11.20
CA LEU A 445 31.63 11.41 -11.30
C LEU A 445 32.93 12.07 -11.77
N ASP A 446 34.04 11.76 -11.09
CA ASP A 446 35.36 12.04 -11.63
C ASP A 446 35.71 11.07 -12.78
N SER A 447 36.84 11.28 -13.44
CA SER A 447 37.36 10.43 -14.54
C SER A 447 37.56 8.96 -14.16
N ASN A 448 37.49 8.63 -12.86
CA ASN A 448 37.62 7.29 -12.31
C ASN A 448 36.30 6.71 -11.73
N HIS A 449 35.12 7.30 -12.06
CA HIS A 449 33.81 6.93 -11.52
C HIS A 449 33.67 7.05 -9.98
N ASN A 450 34.44 7.94 -9.33
CA ASN A 450 34.28 8.27 -7.92
C ASN A 450 33.36 9.51 -7.76
N PHE A 451 32.59 9.56 -6.66
CA PHE A 451 31.77 10.71 -6.33
C PHE A 451 32.64 11.93 -6.00
N VAL A 452 32.32 13.08 -6.59
CA VAL A 452 32.86 14.38 -6.20
C VAL A 452 32.19 14.79 -4.88
N ASP A 453 32.96 15.35 -3.93
CA ASP A 453 32.49 15.67 -2.58
C ASP A 453 31.46 16.82 -2.60
N ASP A 454 30.49 16.81 -1.67
CA ASP A 454 29.33 17.71 -1.61
C ASP A 454 29.68 19.23 -1.52
N SER A 455 30.94 19.58 -1.30
CA SER A 455 31.38 20.97 -1.10
C SER A 455 31.54 21.80 -2.39
N THR A 456 31.48 21.19 -3.57
CA THR A 456 31.81 21.85 -4.87
C THR A 456 30.58 22.20 -5.72
N ILE A 457 29.34 21.97 -5.28
CA ILE A 457 28.12 22.14 -6.10
C ILE A 457 27.44 23.51 -5.86
N MET A 458 28.07 24.45 -5.17
CA MET A 458 27.42 25.71 -4.77
C MET A 458 27.52 26.85 -5.77
N ASP A 459 28.06 26.67 -6.97
CA ASP A 459 28.20 27.83 -7.86
C ASP A 459 28.01 27.47 -9.34
N ASN A 460 26.75 27.35 -9.76
CA ASN A 460 26.37 27.67 -11.16
C ASN A 460 24.86 27.87 -11.23
N GLY A 461 24.47 29.14 -11.25
CA GLY A 461 23.10 29.58 -11.29
C GLY A 461 22.35 29.11 -12.53
N ASN A 462 21.28 28.38 -12.32
CA ASN A 462 20.16 28.28 -13.26
C ASN A 462 18.93 28.98 -12.67
N ALA A 463 18.25 29.73 -13.48
CA ALA A 463 17.28 30.76 -13.16
C ALA A 463 15.95 30.29 -12.56
N ASP A 464 15.84 29.07 -12.05
CA ASP A 464 14.61 28.51 -11.45
C ASP A 464 14.82 27.88 -10.08
N GLY A 465 15.67 28.42 -9.26
CA GLY A 465 15.71 28.28 -7.77
C GLY A 465 15.40 26.94 -7.08
N ARG A 466 15.20 25.82 -7.80
CA ARG A 466 14.95 24.49 -7.25
C ARG A 466 16.14 23.58 -7.47
N LEU A 467 16.91 23.34 -6.42
CA LEU A 467 17.93 22.30 -6.42
C LEU A 467 17.30 20.94 -6.75
N PRO A 468 17.89 20.16 -7.67
CA PRO A 468 17.38 18.83 -8.01
C PRO A 468 17.40 17.91 -6.78
N ALA A 469 16.29 17.24 -6.51
CA ALA A 469 16.17 16.33 -5.37
C ALA A 469 17.01 15.07 -5.62
N VAL A 470 18.08 14.88 -4.84
CA VAL A 470 19.00 13.74 -4.92
C VAL A 470 18.62 12.68 -3.91
N VAL A 471 18.50 11.42 -4.34
CA VAL A 471 18.32 10.26 -3.48
C VAL A 471 19.64 9.50 -3.33
N LYS A 472 20.12 9.33 -2.10
CA LYS A 472 21.30 8.51 -1.79
C LYS A 472 20.82 7.22 -1.10
N PHE A 473 21.32 6.06 -1.55
CA PHE A 473 20.93 4.76 -1.02
C PHE A 473 22.09 3.76 -1.14
N GLU A 474 22.01 2.66 -0.38
CA GLU A 474 22.97 1.57 -0.43
C GLU A 474 22.28 0.30 -0.91
N ILE A 475 23.03 -0.49 -1.69
CA ILE A 475 22.63 -1.82 -2.13
C ILE A 475 23.63 -2.82 -1.57
N GLN A 476 23.11 -3.86 -0.91
CA GLN A 476 23.93 -4.95 -0.36
C GLN A 476 23.31 -6.31 -0.61
N LEU A 477 24.13 -7.29 -0.98
CA LEU A 477 23.70 -8.66 -1.17
C LEU A 477 24.17 -9.51 0.02
N TYR A 478 23.23 -10.19 0.66
CA TYR A 478 23.47 -11.09 1.79
C TYR A 478 23.18 -12.54 1.41
N LYS A 479 23.97 -13.49 1.93
CA LYS A 479 23.63 -14.91 1.85
C LYS A 479 22.69 -15.28 2.99
N THR A 480 21.56 -15.93 2.69
CA THR A 480 20.59 -16.41 3.68
C THR A 480 20.89 -17.86 4.10
N LYS A 481 20.22 -18.32 5.17
CA LYS A 481 20.42 -19.70 5.68
C LYS A 481 19.97 -20.79 4.69
N ASP A 482 19.06 -20.45 3.75
CA ASP A 482 18.48 -21.38 2.78
C ASP A 482 19.24 -21.43 1.45
N ASN A 483 20.53 -21.12 1.44
CA ASN A 483 21.35 -21.00 0.23
C ASN A 483 20.80 -20.03 -0.84
N LYS A 484 19.92 -19.11 -0.45
CA LYS A 484 19.44 -18.00 -1.27
C LYS A 484 20.20 -16.73 -0.95
N TYR A 485 20.04 -15.73 -1.78
CA TYR A 485 20.67 -14.42 -1.60
C TYR A 485 19.58 -13.36 -1.44
N LEU A 486 19.76 -12.47 -0.48
CA LEU A 486 18.90 -11.30 -0.23
C LEU A 486 19.60 -10.05 -0.75
N LEU A 487 19.04 -9.44 -1.77
CA LEU A 487 19.43 -8.12 -2.24
C LEU A 487 18.69 -7.08 -1.38
N ASP A 488 19.43 -6.38 -0.55
CA ASP A 488 18.92 -5.35 0.37
C ASP A 488 19.20 -3.97 -0.20
N ILE A 489 18.20 -3.07 -0.15
CA ILE A 489 18.29 -1.70 -0.66
C ILE A 489 17.86 -0.76 0.46
N GLN A 490 18.80 0.05 0.94
CA GLN A 490 18.56 0.97 2.05
C GLN A 490 18.74 2.42 1.63
N ARG A 491 17.71 3.25 1.86
CA ARG A 491 17.82 4.69 1.65
C ARG A 491 18.70 5.32 2.74
N VAL A 492 19.68 6.11 2.31
CA VAL A 492 20.56 6.86 3.20
C VAL A 492 20.06 8.30 3.38
N THR A 493 19.81 9.02 2.29
CA THR A 493 19.28 10.39 2.31
C THR A 493 18.45 10.68 1.06
N GLY A 494 17.68 11.78 1.08
CA GLY A 494 16.85 12.22 -0.03
C GLY A 494 15.36 11.94 0.17
N PRO A 495 14.49 12.46 -0.71
CA PRO A 495 13.03 12.29 -0.60
C PRO A 495 12.63 10.82 -0.72
N GLN A 496 11.84 10.34 0.22
CA GLN A 496 11.46 8.93 0.30
C GLN A 496 10.56 8.49 -0.86
N LEU A 497 9.64 9.35 -1.30
CA LEU A 497 8.78 9.03 -2.44
C LEU A 497 9.59 8.80 -3.70
N LEU A 498 10.61 9.63 -3.94
CA LEU A 498 11.54 9.42 -5.05
C LEU A 498 12.34 8.13 -4.89
N PHE A 499 12.71 7.76 -3.65
CA PHE A 499 13.37 6.47 -3.39
C PHE A 499 12.45 5.29 -3.68
N LEU A 500 11.18 5.37 -3.31
CA LEU A 500 10.18 4.32 -3.61
C LEU A 500 9.88 4.24 -5.12
N GLU A 501 9.80 5.40 -5.79
CA GLU A 501 9.70 5.47 -7.26
C GLU A 501 10.91 4.81 -7.93
N PHE A 502 12.11 5.13 -7.43
CA PHE A 502 13.33 4.44 -7.84
C PHE A 502 13.24 2.94 -7.62
N CYS A 503 12.84 2.49 -6.42
CA CYS A 503 12.72 1.06 -6.11
C CYS A 503 11.73 0.36 -7.03
N GLY A 504 10.58 0.98 -7.33
CA GLY A 504 9.60 0.47 -8.29
C GLY A 504 10.19 0.27 -9.68
N ALA A 505 10.82 1.32 -10.22
CA ALA A 505 11.50 1.27 -11.51
C ALA A 505 12.68 0.28 -11.51
N PHE A 506 13.46 0.24 -10.43
CA PHE A 506 14.60 -0.66 -10.28
C PHE A 506 14.19 -2.12 -10.27
N PHE A 507 13.15 -2.49 -9.50
CA PHE A 507 12.65 -3.87 -9.48
C PHE A 507 11.98 -4.28 -10.80
N THR A 508 11.42 -3.32 -11.54
CA THR A 508 10.88 -3.58 -12.88
C THR A 508 11.97 -3.94 -13.88
N ASN A 509 13.15 -3.32 -13.74
CA ASN A 509 14.30 -3.54 -14.64
C ASN A 509 15.16 -4.77 -14.25
N LEU A 510 14.95 -5.34 -13.06
CA LEU A 510 15.59 -6.60 -12.65
C LEU A 510 14.89 -7.80 -13.33
N ARG A 511 15.33 -8.17 -14.54
CA ARG A 511 14.64 -9.14 -15.42
C ARG A 511 14.76 -10.61 -15.02
N VAL A 512 15.60 -10.98 -14.04
CA VAL A 512 16.00 -12.40 -13.80
C VAL A 512 16.09 -12.79 -12.32
N LEU A 513 15.43 -12.11 -11.42
CA LEU A 513 15.55 -12.47 -9.99
C LEU A 513 14.27 -13.04 -9.41
#